data_0162ecd85e8a4f318922179abade7b0e
#
_entry.id   0162ecd85e8a4f318922179abade7b0e
#
_cell.length_a   1.000
_cell.length_b   1.000
_cell.length_c   1.000
_cell.angle_alpha   90.00
_cell.angle_beta   90.00
_cell.angle_gamma   90.00
#
_symmetry.space_group_name_H-M   'P 1'
#
loop_
_entity.id
_entity.type
_entity.pdbx_description
1 polymer ?
#
loop_
_entity_poly.entity_id
_entity_poly.type
_entity_poly.pdbx_seq_one_letter_code
_entity_poly.pdbx_strand_id
1 'polypeptide(L)'
;MAQSNAERQRAYRVRHLKDENGTGERLNIMVDLHAKRALERLAKCYGVTQRAMLEKLLIQAESAALDAVSPLPNGQADYYDGKLKLTSAVVTQ
;
A
#
# COMPACT_ATOMS: atom_id res chain seq x y z
N MET A 1 6.34 8.31 22.72
CA MET A 1 6.25 8.94 22.75
C MET A 1 5.53 8.97 23.27
N ALA A 2 5.86 8.57 23.90
CA ALA A 2 4.88 8.74 24.49
C ALA A 2 4.47 10.00 24.17
N GLN A 3 3.83 10.13 23.31
CA GLN A 3 3.36 11.32 23.02
C GLN A 3 1.97 11.32 23.39
N SER A 4 1.51 12.40 23.77
CA SER A 4 0.11 12.55 23.96
C SER A 4 -0.48 12.36 22.59
N ASN A 5 -1.74 12.16 22.56
CA ASN A 5 -2.40 11.97 21.32
C ASN A 5 -2.27 13.17 20.42
N ALA A 6 -2.37 14.33 20.98
CA ALA A 6 -2.25 15.51 20.19
C ALA A 6 -0.86 15.65 19.65
N GLU A 7 0.10 15.36 20.47
CA GLU A 7 1.43 15.45 20.04
C GLU A 7 1.75 14.36 19.07
N ARG A 8 1.20 13.20 19.30
CA ARG A 8 1.38 12.15 18.38
C ARG A 8 0.72 12.50 17.07
N GLN A 9 -0.42 13.10 17.12
CA GLN A 9 -1.08 13.52 15.93
C GLN A 9 -0.28 14.56 15.24
N ARG A 10 0.36 15.40 16.00
CA ARG A 10 1.09 16.42 15.41
C ARG A 10 2.37 15.91 14.88
N ALA A 11 3.06 15.21 15.71
CA ALA A 11 4.25 14.60 15.25
C ALA A 11 3.91 13.65 14.19
N TYR A 12 2.79 13.10 14.26
CA TYR A 12 2.28 12.20 13.38
C TYR A 12 1.93 12.88 12.12
N ARG A 13 1.58 14.13 12.15
CA ARG A 13 1.32 14.76 10.93
C ARG A 13 2.58 15.26 10.37
N VAL A 14 3.46 15.61 11.21
CA VAL A 14 4.71 16.03 10.76
C VAL A 14 5.39 14.83 10.25
N ARG A 15 5.31 13.81 11.00
CA ARG A 15 5.78 12.66 10.53
C ARG A 15 4.79 11.89 10.07
N HIS A 16 3.78 12.38 9.86
CA HIS A 16 2.81 11.61 9.33
C HIS A 16 2.87 11.50 7.98
N LEU A 17 3.76 11.94 7.62
CA LEU A 17 4.28 11.56 6.54
C LEU A 17 4.86 10.21 6.82
N LYS A 18 5.37 10.00 8.00
CA LYS A 18 5.77 8.72 8.39
C LYS A 18 5.22 8.58 9.71
N ASP A 19 4.79 7.46 10.11
CA ASP A 19 4.30 7.35 11.43
C ASP A 19 5.48 7.35 12.36
N GLU A 20 5.21 7.42 13.65
CA GLU A 20 6.25 7.66 14.59
C GLU A 20 7.24 6.53 14.74
N ASN A 21 6.91 5.38 14.27
CA ASN A 21 7.84 4.28 14.29
C ASN A 21 8.61 4.20 12.99
N GLY A 22 8.36 5.11 12.11
CA GLY A 22 9.03 5.10 10.84
C GLY A 22 8.56 4.02 9.90
N THR A 23 7.45 3.38 10.22
CA THR A 23 6.96 2.28 9.39
C THR A 23 5.80 2.68 8.49
N GLY A 24 5.26 3.86 8.69
CA GLY A 24 4.15 4.31 7.87
C GLY A 24 4.49 5.60 7.16
N GLU A 25 4.01 5.74 5.96
CA GLU A 25 4.20 6.95 5.18
C GLU A 25 2.89 7.38 4.62
N ARG A 26 2.75 8.67 4.49
CA ARG A 26 1.50 9.20 3.98
C ARG A 26 1.39 8.97 2.50
N LEU A 27 0.24 8.52 2.09
CA LEU A 27 -0.07 8.35 0.69
C LEU A 27 -1.20 9.32 0.36
N ASN A 28 -0.95 10.18 -0.59
CA ASN A 28 -1.93 11.21 -0.93
C ASN A 28 -2.14 11.22 -2.42
N ILE A 29 -3.12 10.49 -2.87
CA ILE A 29 -3.41 10.38 -4.29
C ILE A 29 -4.90 10.46 -4.53
N MET A 30 -5.25 10.82 -5.74
CA MET A 30 -6.63 10.78 -6.16
C MET A 30 -6.85 9.49 -6.91
N VAL A 31 -7.98 8.87 -6.68
CA VAL A 31 -8.30 7.62 -7.36
C VAL A 31 -9.66 7.74 -8.00
N ASP A 32 -9.91 6.84 -8.93
CA ASP A 32 -11.21 6.77 -9.58
C ASP A 32 -12.31 6.56 -8.53
N LEU A 33 -13.44 7.19 -8.76
CA LEU A 33 -14.55 7.10 -7.83
C LEU A 33 -15.00 5.65 -7.62
N HIS A 34 -15.02 4.88 -8.69
CA HIS A 34 -15.42 3.47 -8.58
C HIS A 34 -14.46 2.71 -7.66
N ALA A 35 -13.17 2.98 -7.80
CA ALA A 35 -12.18 2.33 -6.94
C ALA A 35 -12.35 2.76 -5.49
N LYS A 36 -12.65 4.02 -5.26
CA LYS A 36 -12.85 4.50 -3.89
C LYS A 36 -14.06 3.83 -3.26
N ARG A 37 -15.13 3.71 -4.02
CA ARG A 37 -16.34 3.06 -3.51
C ARG A 37 -16.09 1.58 -3.26
N ALA A 38 -15.30 0.94 -4.12
CA ALA A 38 -14.98 -0.45 -3.91
C ALA A 38 -14.18 -0.63 -2.64
N LEU A 39 -13.24 0.28 -2.37
CA LEU A 39 -12.46 0.22 -1.16
C LEU A 39 -13.36 0.35 0.07
N GLU A 40 -14.31 1.26 0.03
CA GLU A 40 -15.24 1.44 1.14
C GLU A 40 -16.05 0.17 1.38
N ARG A 41 -16.54 -0.43 0.30
CA ARG A 41 -17.36 -1.62 0.43
C ARG A 41 -16.56 -2.82 0.91
N LEU A 42 -15.34 -2.96 0.40
CA LEU A 42 -14.49 -4.07 0.82
C LEU A 42 -14.11 -3.95 2.30
N ALA A 43 -13.78 -2.75 2.71
CA ALA A 43 -13.40 -2.54 4.11
C ALA A 43 -14.57 -2.88 5.02
N LYS A 44 -15.77 -2.46 4.63
CA LYS A 44 -16.93 -2.75 5.43
C LYS A 44 -17.26 -4.24 5.44
N CYS A 45 -17.12 -4.87 4.30
CA CYS A 45 -17.39 -6.29 4.19
C CYS A 45 -16.45 -7.11 5.10
N TYR A 46 -15.21 -6.73 5.18
CA TYR A 46 -14.25 -7.46 6.00
C TYR A 46 -14.13 -6.91 7.42
N GLY A 47 -14.86 -5.85 7.71
CA GLY A 47 -14.83 -5.31 9.07
C GLY A 47 -13.52 -4.67 9.45
N VAL A 48 -12.84 -4.07 8.48
CA VAL A 48 -11.56 -3.42 8.74
C VAL A 48 -11.63 -1.98 8.24
N THR A 49 -10.61 -1.20 8.56
CA THR A 49 -10.56 0.17 8.08
C THR A 49 -10.20 0.18 6.61
N GLN A 50 -10.46 1.30 5.95
CA GLN A 50 -10.08 1.44 4.55
C GLN A 50 -8.56 1.34 4.39
N ARG A 51 -7.83 1.88 5.34
CA ARG A 51 -6.38 1.79 5.31
C ARG A 51 -5.93 0.34 5.38
N ALA A 52 -6.48 -0.42 6.33
CA ALA A 52 -6.10 -1.82 6.48
C ALA A 52 -6.46 -2.63 5.24
N MET A 53 -7.61 -2.32 4.65
CA MET A 53 -8.02 -3.03 3.45
C MET A 53 -7.08 -2.72 2.29
N LEU A 54 -6.73 -1.44 2.15
CA LEU A 54 -5.83 -1.03 1.08
C LEU A 54 -4.45 -1.67 1.26
N GLU A 55 -3.95 -1.69 2.49
CA GLU A 55 -2.67 -2.30 2.76
C GLU A 55 -2.68 -3.77 2.40
N LYS A 56 -3.75 -4.45 2.75
CA LYS A 56 -3.86 -5.85 2.44
C LYS A 56 -3.88 -6.11 0.95
N LEU A 57 -4.64 -5.30 0.23
CA LEU A 57 -4.72 -5.46 -1.21
C LEU A 57 -3.38 -5.21 -1.89
N LEU A 58 -2.65 -4.21 -1.42
CA LEU A 58 -1.36 -3.91 -2.00
C LEU A 58 -0.34 -5.01 -1.71
N ILE A 59 -0.35 -5.53 -0.50
CA ILE A 59 0.56 -6.61 -0.15
C ILE A 59 0.24 -7.87 -0.96
N GLN A 60 -1.02 -8.15 -1.14
CA GLN A 60 -1.40 -9.30 -1.95
C GLN A 60 -0.99 -9.12 -3.40
N ALA A 61 -1.19 -7.92 -3.93
CA ALA A 61 -0.81 -7.64 -5.30
C ALA A 61 0.69 -7.74 -5.49
N GLU A 62 1.45 -7.25 -4.52
CA GLU A 62 2.90 -7.33 -4.62
C GLU A 62 3.38 -8.77 -4.52
N SER A 63 2.75 -9.54 -3.65
CA SER A 63 3.11 -10.94 -3.52
C SER A 63 2.90 -11.68 -4.84
N ALA A 64 1.79 -11.38 -5.51
CA ALA A 64 1.51 -12.00 -6.81
C ALA A 64 2.53 -11.55 -7.85
N ALA A 65 2.93 -10.30 -7.82
CA ALA A 65 3.91 -9.79 -8.76
C ALA A 65 5.27 -10.45 -8.51
N LEU A 66 5.66 -10.60 -7.26
CA LEU A 66 6.92 -11.24 -6.93
C LEU A 66 6.92 -12.70 -7.36
N ASP A 67 5.80 -13.39 -7.21
CA ASP A 67 5.70 -14.75 -7.68
C ASP A 67 5.84 -14.81 -9.19
N ALA A 68 5.27 -13.86 -9.88
CA ALA A 68 5.32 -13.83 -11.34
C ALA A 68 6.73 -13.59 -11.86
N VAL A 69 7.54 -12.84 -11.13
CA VAL A 69 8.89 -12.54 -11.59
C VAL A 69 9.95 -13.45 -11.04
N SER A 70 9.60 -14.29 -10.08
CA SER A 70 10.62 -15.11 -9.43
C SER A 70 11.35 -16.06 -10.37
N PRO A 71 10.73 -16.59 -11.43
CA PRO A 71 11.50 -17.43 -12.35
C PRO A 71 12.41 -16.65 -13.28
N LEU A 72 12.33 -15.34 -13.28
CA LEU A 72 13.16 -14.55 -14.19
C LEU A 72 14.51 -14.28 -13.54
N PRO A 73 15.57 -14.19 -14.35
CA PRO A 73 16.88 -13.85 -13.79
C PRO A 73 16.81 -12.49 -13.16
N ASN A 74 17.22 -12.39 -11.91
CA ASN A 74 17.17 -11.16 -11.14
C ASN A 74 15.78 -10.55 -11.07
N GLY A 75 14.75 -11.39 -11.18
CA GLY A 75 13.38 -10.89 -11.23
C GLY A 75 13.02 -10.07 -10.01
N GLN A 76 13.29 -10.60 -8.82
CA GLN A 76 12.92 -9.88 -7.61
C GLN A 76 13.75 -8.61 -7.44
N ALA A 77 15.04 -8.69 -7.70
CA ALA A 77 15.89 -7.52 -7.57
C ALA A 77 15.46 -6.43 -8.53
N ASP A 78 15.14 -6.82 -9.76
CA ASP A 78 14.70 -5.85 -10.76
C ASP A 78 13.35 -5.26 -10.39
N TYR A 79 12.50 -6.04 -9.77
CA TYR A 79 11.23 -5.52 -9.31
C TYR A 79 11.44 -4.41 -8.27
N TYR A 80 12.26 -4.67 -7.27
CA TYR A 80 12.50 -3.68 -6.24
C TYR A 80 13.23 -2.45 -6.76
N ASP A 81 14.04 -2.63 -7.79
CA ASP A 81 14.76 -1.52 -8.39
C ASP A 81 13.92 -0.74 -9.39
N GLY A 82 12.72 -1.21 -9.66
CA GLY A 82 11.86 -0.52 -10.60
C GLY A 82 12.25 -0.71 -12.05
N LYS A 83 13.07 -1.71 -12.33
CA LYS A 83 13.54 -1.93 -13.70
C LYS A 83 12.68 -2.90 -14.47
N LEU A 84 11.84 -3.63 -13.77
CA LEU A 84 11.06 -4.66 -14.40
C LEU A 84 9.69 -4.15 -14.79
N LYS A 85 9.25 -4.49 -15.96
CA LYS A 85 7.91 -4.13 -16.41
C LYS A 85 7.15 -5.39 -16.73
N LEU A 86 6.01 -5.54 -16.12
CA LEU A 86 5.12 -6.66 -16.39
C LEU A 86 4.05 -6.22 -17.34
N THR A 87 3.57 -7.17 -18.13
CA THR A 87 2.50 -6.85 -19.07
C THR A 87 1.20 -6.72 -18.31
N SER A 88 0.23 -6.10 -18.93
CA SER A 88 -1.07 -5.93 -18.31
C SER A 88 -1.77 -7.27 -18.11
N ALA A 89 -1.28 -8.32 -18.72
CA ALA A 89 -1.85 -9.65 -18.47
C ALA A 89 -1.56 -10.09 -17.04
N VAL A 90 -0.48 -9.60 -16.46
CA VAL A 90 -0.13 -9.94 -15.10
C VAL A 90 -0.82 -9.02 -14.11
N VAL A 91 -0.95 -7.77 -14.49
CA VAL A 91 -1.58 -6.77 -13.65
C VAL A 91 -2.92 -6.41 -14.24
N THR A 92 -3.97 -6.65 -13.50
CA THR A 92 -5.31 -6.32 -14.00
C THR A 92 -5.54 -4.84 -13.85
N GLN A 93 -5.98 -4.27 -14.90
CA GLN A 93 -6.25 -2.85 -14.88
C GLN A 93 -7.67 -2.56 -14.50
#